data_514cf9b4b91573918dab15f68daafaa2
#
_entry.id   514cf9b4b91573918dab15f68daafaa2
#
_cell.length_a   1.000
_cell.length_b   1.000
_cell.length_c   1.000
_cell.angle_alpha   90.00
_cell.angle_beta   90.00
_cell.angle_gamma   90.00
#
_symmetry.space_group_name_H-M   'P 1'
#
loop_
_entity.id
_entity.type
_entity.pdbx_description
1 polymer ?
#
loop_
_entity_poly.entity_id
_entity_poly.type
_entity_poly.pdbx_seq_one_letter_code
_entity_poly.pdbx_strand_id
1 'polypeptide(L)'
;MRLEELSPEVVAIIVDIEGTVSDGAFTRDVLIPYAEDHLGPWARHNAERPDVAEALAALAQAAGEPAVDVPRLIELAEFGLAERDSGPVAALCHLLWRDAYQAFELAGHVYDDAVAALQAWADDHRTLFTYSNAPSEAQRLLFAYSEFGDISGLFSGFFDRRLGAKKNADSYTAIARTLGENPGSLLFISDNGGELDAAGQAGLQTCWIARDDQTREKAEAQQAHQSVVSFSEIELL
;
A
#
# COMPACT_ATOMS: atom_id res chain seq x y z
N MET A 1 -17.72 17.46 9.70
CA MET A 1 -18.45 16.62 10.70
C MET A 1 -17.43 16.15 11.70
N ARG A 2 -17.58 16.48 12.97
CA ARG A 2 -16.62 16.06 13.99
C ARG A 2 -16.75 14.56 14.20
N LEU A 3 -15.64 13.84 14.29
CA LEU A 3 -15.60 12.47 14.79
C LEU A 3 -15.79 12.48 16.33
N GLU A 4 -16.89 13.09 16.81
CA GLU A 4 -17.14 13.32 18.24
C GLU A 4 -17.44 12.05 19.05
N GLU A 5 -17.40 10.87 18.42
CA GLU A 5 -17.69 9.59 19.09
C GLU A 5 -16.59 8.52 18.92
N LEU A 6 -15.37 8.90 18.52
CA LEU A 6 -14.24 8.00 18.65
C LEU A 6 -13.86 7.92 20.14
N SER A 7 -14.31 6.92 20.81
CA SER A 7 -14.01 6.64 22.22
C SER A 7 -13.77 5.13 22.35
N PRO A 8 -12.66 4.70 22.85
CA PRO A 8 -11.61 5.36 23.65
C PRO A 8 -10.58 6.15 22.81
N GLU A 9 -9.66 6.85 23.50
CA GLU A 9 -8.56 7.59 22.88
C GLU A 9 -7.79 6.76 21.84
N VAL A 10 -7.62 7.31 20.63
CA VAL A 10 -6.86 6.66 19.55
C VAL A 10 -5.37 6.81 19.82
N VAL A 11 -4.68 5.72 20.10
CA VAL A 11 -3.22 5.71 20.37
C VAL A 11 -2.41 5.37 19.13
N ALA A 12 -2.98 4.60 18.19
CA ALA A 12 -2.31 4.27 16.93
C ALA A 12 -3.29 4.30 15.75
N ILE A 13 -2.77 4.73 14.61
CA ILE A 13 -3.53 4.89 13.38
C ILE A 13 -2.91 4.00 12.31
N ILE A 14 -3.74 3.20 11.68
CA ILE A 14 -3.37 2.33 10.56
C ILE A 14 -4.06 2.91 9.32
N VAL A 15 -3.29 3.24 8.30
CA VAL A 15 -3.85 3.75 7.04
C VAL A 15 -3.66 2.75 5.91
N ASP A 16 -4.66 2.60 5.08
CA ASP A 16 -4.51 2.01 3.75
C ASP A 16 -3.76 2.98 2.83
N ILE A 17 -3.25 2.50 1.70
CA ILE A 17 -2.44 3.31 0.79
C ILE A 17 -3.25 3.73 -0.45
N GLU A 18 -3.57 2.78 -1.34
CA GLU A 18 -4.23 3.06 -2.61
C GLU A 18 -5.68 3.52 -2.40
N GLY A 19 -6.04 4.67 -2.97
CA GLY A 19 -7.36 5.29 -2.77
C GLY A 19 -7.55 5.98 -1.42
N THR A 20 -6.57 5.89 -0.53
CA THR A 20 -6.61 6.43 0.84
C THR A 20 -5.58 7.54 1.01
N VAL A 21 -4.30 7.23 1.22
CA VAL A 21 -3.23 8.23 1.33
C VAL A 21 -2.57 8.54 -0.01
N SER A 22 -2.70 7.66 -0.99
CA SER A 22 -2.20 7.79 -2.36
C SER A 22 -3.35 7.58 -3.35
N ASP A 23 -3.21 8.12 -4.57
CA ASP A 23 -4.17 7.89 -5.64
C ASP A 23 -4.28 6.40 -5.95
N GLY A 24 -5.50 5.85 -5.95
CA GLY A 24 -5.78 4.47 -6.33
C GLY A 24 -5.39 4.13 -7.77
N ALA A 25 -5.19 5.14 -8.62
CA ALA A 25 -4.73 4.98 -9.98
C ALA A 25 -3.20 5.01 -10.14
N PHE A 26 -2.43 5.38 -9.10
CA PHE A 26 -0.98 5.57 -9.20
C PHE A 26 -0.25 4.33 -9.73
N THR A 27 -0.59 3.14 -9.22
CA THR A 27 0.00 1.89 -9.72
C THR A 27 -0.31 1.68 -11.20
N ARG A 28 -1.56 1.92 -11.64
CA ARG A 28 -2.01 1.70 -13.01
C ARG A 28 -1.46 2.75 -13.98
N ASP A 29 -1.42 4.00 -13.58
CA ASP A 29 -1.18 5.14 -14.47
C ASP A 29 0.29 5.59 -14.46
N VAL A 30 1.08 5.17 -13.46
CA VAL A 30 2.50 5.53 -13.34
C VAL A 30 3.40 4.30 -13.29
N LEU A 31 3.21 3.40 -12.31
CA LEU A 31 4.15 2.31 -12.07
C LEU A 31 4.11 1.25 -13.19
N ILE A 32 2.93 0.86 -13.65
CA ILE A 32 2.78 -0.13 -14.73
C ILE A 32 3.34 0.42 -16.05
N PRO A 33 2.97 1.62 -16.54
CA PRO A 33 3.57 2.19 -17.75
C PRO A 33 5.09 2.31 -17.67
N TYR A 34 5.61 2.73 -16.50
CA TYR A 34 7.06 2.74 -16.31
C TYR A 34 7.69 1.35 -16.49
N ALA A 35 7.06 0.30 -15.94
CA ALA A 35 7.54 -1.07 -16.11
C ALA A 35 7.41 -1.54 -17.57
N GLU A 36 6.33 -1.22 -18.28
CA GLU A 36 6.15 -1.54 -19.70
C GLU A 36 7.28 -0.98 -20.55
N ASP A 37 7.73 0.23 -20.28
CA ASP A 37 8.80 0.90 -21.03
C ASP A 37 10.22 0.42 -20.64
N HIS A 38 10.45 0.00 -19.40
CA HIS A 38 11.80 -0.15 -18.84
C HIS A 38 12.16 -1.59 -18.44
N LEU A 39 11.19 -2.49 -18.20
CA LEU A 39 11.46 -3.81 -17.63
C LEU A 39 12.41 -4.65 -18.46
N GLY A 40 12.21 -4.73 -19.76
CA GLY A 40 13.05 -5.55 -20.65
C GLY A 40 14.51 -5.10 -20.70
N PRO A 41 14.80 -3.83 -21.04
CA PRO A 41 16.17 -3.29 -21.03
C PRO A 41 16.82 -3.39 -19.65
N TRP A 42 16.09 -3.06 -18.57
CA TRP A 42 16.60 -3.11 -17.21
C TRP A 42 16.93 -4.54 -16.77
N ALA A 43 16.04 -5.51 -17.00
CA ALA A 43 16.26 -6.91 -16.64
C ALA A 43 17.45 -7.50 -17.42
N ARG A 44 17.62 -7.15 -18.69
CA ARG A 44 18.78 -7.56 -19.50
C ARG A 44 20.10 -7.04 -18.93
N HIS A 45 20.13 -5.78 -18.50
CA HIS A 45 21.32 -5.16 -17.94
C HIS A 45 21.67 -5.73 -16.55
N ASN A 46 20.66 -6.11 -15.78
CA ASN A 46 20.78 -6.53 -14.38
C ASN A 46 20.68 -8.05 -14.18
N ALA A 47 20.63 -8.86 -15.23
CA ALA A 47 20.36 -10.30 -15.15
C ALA A 47 21.36 -11.09 -14.27
N GLU A 48 22.59 -10.60 -14.09
CA GLU A 48 23.60 -11.23 -13.25
C GLU A 48 23.50 -10.81 -11.76
N ARG A 49 22.68 -9.84 -11.43
CA ARG A 49 22.43 -9.48 -10.03
C ARG A 49 21.70 -10.64 -9.33
N PRO A 50 22.10 -11.04 -8.11
CA PRO A 50 21.51 -12.20 -7.43
C PRO A 50 20.00 -12.12 -7.26
N ASP A 51 19.46 -10.97 -6.88
CA ASP A 51 18.03 -10.71 -6.68
C ASP A 51 17.24 -10.80 -8.01
N VAL A 52 17.79 -10.27 -9.08
CA VAL A 52 17.18 -10.32 -10.43
C VAL A 52 17.26 -11.75 -10.99
N ALA A 53 18.42 -12.41 -10.87
CA ALA A 53 18.60 -13.79 -11.31
C ALA A 53 17.62 -14.74 -10.60
N GLU A 54 17.39 -14.57 -9.29
CA GLU A 54 16.41 -15.35 -8.53
C GLU A 54 14.97 -15.11 -9.05
N ALA A 55 14.60 -13.86 -9.30
CA ALA A 55 13.28 -13.52 -9.82
C ALA A 55 13.06 -14.08 -11.26
N LEU A 56 14.09 -14.01 -12.12
CA LEU A 56 14.08 -14.60 -13.46
C LEU A 56 13.98 -16.14 -13.40
N ALA A 57 14.69 -16.79 -12.48
CA ALA A 57 14.60 -18.22 -12.29
C ALA A 57 13.20 -18.67 -11.80
N ALA A 58 12.59 -17.90 -10.90
CA ALA A 58 11.22 -18.13 -10.46
C ALA A 58 10.20 -17.99 -11.63
N LEU A 59 10.41 -17.00 -12.51
CA LEU A 59 9.60 -16.81 -13.70
C LEU A 59 9.75 -18.02 -14.67
N ALA A 60 10.99 -18.47 -14.92
CA ALA A 60 11.27 -19.64 -15.75
C ALA A 60 10.55 -20.89 -15.22
N GLN A 61 10.58 -21.10 -13.92
CA GLN A 61 9.90 -22.22 -13.27
C GLN A 61 8.38 -22.13 -13.40
N ALA A 62 7.82 -20.95 -13.18
CA ALA A 62 6.37 -20.74 -13.31
C ALA A 62 5.86 -20.93 -14.75
N ALA A 63 6.67 -20.54 -15.74
CA ALA A 63 6.38 -20.74 -17.16
C ALA A 63 6.60 -22.20 -17.62
N GLY A 64 7.18 -23.08 -16.81
CA GLY A 64 7.53 -24.44 -17.17
C GLY A 64 8.73 -24.53 -18.14
N GLU A 65 9.53 -23.49 -18.23
CA GLU A 65 10.69 -23.35 -19.11
C GLU A 65 12.01 -23.19 -18.29
N PRO A 66 12.41 -24.14 -17.44
CA PRO A 66 13.49 -23.93 -16.45
C PRO A 66 14.92 -23.86 -17.04
N ALA A 67 15.07 -24.11 -18.34
CA ALA A 67 16.37 -24.13 -19.03
C ALA A 67 16.48 -23.15 -20.19
N VAL A 68 15.75 -22.02 -20.09
CA VAL A 68 15.79 -20.98 -21.13
C VAL A 68 16.84 -19.91 -20.84
N ASP A 69 17.25 -19.21 -21.87
CA ASP A 69 18.20 -18.10 -21.76
C ASP A 69 17.55 -16.79 -21.29
N VAL A 70 18.39 -15.82 -20.92
CA VAL A 70 17.93 -14.51 -20.41
C VAL A 70 17.03 -13.79 -21.43
N PRO A 71 17.29 -13.74 -22.74
CA PRO A 71 16.39 -13.13 -23.71
C PRO A 71 14.97 -13.70 -23.65
N ARG A 72 14.83 -15.03 -23.56
CA ARG A 72 13.51 -15.67 -23.47
C ARG A 72 12.80 -15.35 -22.15
N LEU A 73 13.55 -15.27 -21.04
CA LEU A 73 12.99 -14.86 -19.75
C LEU A 73 12.44 -13.44 -19.77
N ILE A 74 13.10 -12.54 -20.49
CA ILE A 74 12.64 -11.17 -20.66
C ILE A 74 11.35 -11.11 -21.46
N GLU A 75 11.26 -11.85 -22.57
CA GLU A 75 10.00 -11.97 -23.33
C GLU A 75 8.85 -12.49 -22.46
N LEU A 76 9.10 -13.48 -21.61
CA LEU A 76 8.11 -13.99 -20.65
C LEU A 76 7.71 -12.92 -19.62
N ALA A 77 8.65 -12.11 -19.15
CA ALA A 77 8.37 -11.04 -18.21
C ALA A 77 7.53 -9.92 -18.84
N GLU A 78 7.88 -9.49 -20.06
CA GLU A 78 7.13 -8.47 -20.83
C GLU A 78 5.71 -8.98 -21.16
N PHE A 79 5.56 -10.25 -21.54
CA PHE A 79 4.26 -10.86 -21.79
C PHE A 79 3.41 -10.92 -20.52
N GLY A 80 3.97 -11.40 -19.40
CA GLY A 80 3.27 -11.48 -18.11
C GLY A 80 2.87 -10.11 -17.57
N LEU A 81 3.68 -9.08 -17.82
CA LEU A 81 3.34 -7.69 -17.47
C LEU A 81 2.12 -7.21 -18.27
N ALA A 82 2.09 -7.45 -19.58
CA ALA A 82 0.95 -7.11 -20.45
C ALA A 82 -0.34 -7.82 -20.03
N GLU A 83 -0.24 -9.09 -19.60
CA GLU A 83 -1.37 -9.89 -19.08
C GLU A 83 -1.72 -9.55 -17.62
N ARG A 84 -0.98 -8.60 -17.00
CA ARG A 84 -1.13 -8.20 -15.58
C ARG A 84 -0.97 -9.37 -14.60
N ASP A 85 -0.01 -10.27 -14.89
CA ASP A 85 0.32 -11.38 -14.01
C ASP A 85 0.90 -10.84 -12.68
N SER A 86 0.30 -11.26 -11.57
CA SER A 86 0.72 -10.87 -10.22
C SER A 86 1.77 -11.82 -9.60
N GLY A 87 2.24 -12.80 -10.36
CA GLY A 87 3.17 -13.81 -9.91
C GLY A 87 4.64 -13.36 -9.96
N PRO A 88 5.54 -14.16 -10.57
CA PRO A 88 6.97 -13.85 -10.61
C PRO A 88 7.32 -12.54 -11.32
N VAL A 89 6.49 -12.08 -12.27
CA VAL A 89 6.65 -10.79 -12.96
C VAL A 89 6.55 -9.62 -11.97
N ALA A 90 5.65 -9.69 -11.00
CA ALA A 90 5.52 -8.66 -9.98
C ALA A 90 6.81 -8.49 -9.16
N ALA A 91 7.56 -9.57 -8.91
CA ALA A 91 8.86 -9.49 -8.21
C ALA A 91 9.89 -8.69 -9.04
N LEU A 92 9.95 -8.92 -10.35
CA LEU A 92 10.81 -8.15 -11.25
C LEU A 92 10.41 -6.66 -11.31
N CYS A 93 9.10 -6.38 -11.39
CA CYS A 93 8.59 -5.01 -11.34
C CYS A 93 8.98 -4.31 -10.03
N HIS A 94 8.85 -4.98 -8.89
CA HIS A 94 9.25 -4.39 -7.61
C HIS A 94 10.76 -4.07 -7.54
N LEU A 95 11.62 -4.92 -8.12
CA LEU A 95 13.05 -4.66 -8.20
C LEU A 95 13.36 -3.48 -9.13
N LEU A 96 12.69 -3.40 -10.27
CA LEU A 96 12.78 -2.27 -11.21
C LEU A 96 12.34 -0.95 -10.53
N TRP A 97 11.16 -0.94 -9.91
CA TRP A 97 10.64 0.26 -9.25
C TRP A 97 11.53 0.68 -8.07
N ARG A 98 12.08 -0.26 -7.32
CA ARG A 98 13.05 0.05 -6.25
C ARG A 98 14.26 0.81 -6.82
N ASP A 99 14.85 0.29 -7.90
CA ASP A 99 15.99 0.92 -8.53
C ASP A 99 15.62 2.31 -9.11
N ALA A 100 14.44 2.45 -9.71
CA ALA A 100 13.92 3.71 -10.24
C ALA A 100 13.68 4.76 -9.15
N TYR A 101 13.10 4.36 -8.00
CA TYR A 101 12.97 5.26 -6.84
C TYR A 101 14.34 5.71 -6.34
N GLN A 102 15.30 4.79 -6.21
CA GLN A 102 16.66 5.11 -5.78
C GLN A 102 17.41 6.01 -6.75
N ALA A 103 17.09 5.92 -8.04
CA ALA A 103 17.61 6.80 -9.08
C ALA A 103 16.85 8.14 -9.22
N PHE A 104 15.78 8.35 -8.41
CA PHE A 104 14.88 9.51 -8.51
C PHE A 104 14.18 9.63 -9.88
N GLU A 105 13.98 8.52 -10.57
CA GLU A 105 13.21 8.44 -11.82
C GLU A 105 11.70 8.28 -11.56
N LEU A 106 11.35 7.79 -10.37
CA LEU A 106 9.99 7.73 -9.86
C LEU A 106 9.88 8.53 -8.56
N ALA A 107 8.74 9.19 -8.38
CA ALA A 107 8.33 9.79 -7.11
C ALA A 107 7.02 9.17 -6.65
N GLY A 108 6.91 8.85 -5.36
CA GLY A 108 5.70 8.29 -4.77
C GLY A 108 4.62 9.36 -4.60
N HIS A 109 3.43 9.12 -5.13
CA HIS A 109 2.30 10.00 -4.95
C HIS A 109 1.71 9.84 -3.54
N VAL A 110 1.51 10.96 -2.84
CA VAL A 110 0.78 11.04 -1.57
C VAL A 110 -0.07 12.31 -1.59
N TYR A 111 -1.32 12.24 -1.17
CA TYR A 111 -2.18 13.43 -1.11
C TYR A 111 -1.69 14.44 -0.08
N ASP A 112 -1.74 15.74 -0.39
CA ASP A 112 -1.33 16.86 0.46
C ASP A 112 -1.99 16.81 1.85
N ASP A 113 -3.30 16.57 1.88
CA ASP A 113 -4.09 16.50 3.10
C ASP A 113 -3.73 15.28 3.97
N ALA A 114 -3.34 14.18 3.32
CA ALA A 114 -2.86 12.99 4.04
C ALA A 114 -1.49 13.26 4.70
N VAL A 115 -0.55 13.88 3.97
CA VAL A 115 0.77 14.24 4.53
C VAL A 115 0.60 15.18 5.72
N ALA A 116 -0.23 16.22 5.59
CA ALA A 116 -0.48 17.19 6.65
C ALA A 116 -1.07 16.54 7.91
N ALA A 117 -2.05 15.65 7.73
CA ALA A 117 -2.67 14.93 8.84
C ALA A 117 -1.72 13.93 9.51
N LEU A 118 -0.99 13.12 8.72
CA LEU A 118 -0.01 12.17 9.23
C LEU A 118 1.08 12.87 10.06
N GLN A 119 1.59 14.02 9.58
CA GLN A 119 2.56 14.82 10.31
C GLN A 119 1.98 15.35 11.64
N ALA A 120 0.76 15.91 11.60
CA ALA A 120 0.09 16.43 12.79
C ALA A 120 -0.15 15.34 13.85
N TRP A 121 -0.56 14.13 13.41
CA TRP A 121 -0.78 13.00 14.32
C TRP A 121 0.53 12.45 14.90
N ALA A 122 1.62 12.43 14.12
CA ALA A 122 2.93 12.05 14.62
C ALA A 122 3.45 13.08 15.66
N ASP A 123 3.26 14.39 15.42
CA ASP A 123 3.61 15.47 16.35
C ASP A 123 2.78 15.39 17.65
N ASP A 124 1.53 14.88 17.57
CA ASP A 124 0.65 14.60 18.72
C ASP A 124 0.92 13.22 19.36
N HIS A 125 2.10 12.65 19.10
CA HIS A 125 2.60 11.39 19.68
C HIS A 125 1.76 10.14 19.35
N ARG A 126 0.93 10.16 18.31
CA ARG A 126 0.23 8.98 17.82
C ARG A 126 1.16 8.13 16.96
N THR A 127 1.06 6.82 17.13
CA THR A 127 1.90 5.89 16.38
C THR A 127 1.23 5.57 15.04
N LEU A 128 1.96 5.73 13.93
CA LEU A 128 1.41 5.54 12.59
C LEU A 128 1.90 4.23 11.96
N PHE A 129 0.99 3.54 11.29
CA PHE A 129 1.25 2.32 10.53
C PHE A 129 0.52 2.36 9.20
N THR A 130 0.99 1.55 8.25
CA THR A 130 0.23 1.27 7.03
C THR A 130 -0.23 -0.19 7.02
N TYR A 131 -1.31 -0.47 6.28
CA TYR A 131 -1.70 -1.83 5.94
C TYR A 131 -2.16 -1.89 4.48
N SER A 132 -1.34 -2.48 3.62
CA SER A 132 -1.56 -2.55 2.18
C SER A 132 -1.36 -3.96 1.62
N ASN A 133 -1.88 -4.19 0.42
CA ASN A 133 -1.60 -5.41 -0.35
C ASN A 133 -0.15 -5.42 -0.91
N ALA A 134 0.46 -4.25 -1.07
CA ALA A 134 1.84 -4.12 -1.51
C ALA A 134 2.81 -4.64 -0.44
N PRO A 135 3.95 -5.25 -0.82
CA PRO A 135 5.00 -5.62 0.13
C PRO A 135 5.47 -4.43 0.96
N SER A 136 5.83 -4.66 2.23
CA SER A 136 6.26 -3.60 3.15
C SER A 136 7.43 -2.77 2.63
N GLU A 137 8.34 -3.36 1.87
CA GLU A 137 9.44 -2.63 1.22
C GLU A 137 8.92 -1.65 0.15
N ALA A 138 7.97 -2.07 -0.70
CA ALA A 138 7.37 -1.20 -1.70
C ALA A 138 6.60 -0.04 -1.06
N GLN A 139 5.88 -0.29 0.03
CA GLN A 139 5.22 0.75 0.80
C GLN A 139 6.22 1.77 1.34
N ARG A 140 7.33 1.29 1.93
CA ARG A 140 8.40 2.17 2.45
C ARG A 140 9.03 3.01 1.36
N LEU A 141 9.26 2.45 0.17
CA LEU A 141 9.82 3.20 -0.97
C LEU A 141 8.90 4.31 -1.45
N LEU A 142 7.60 4.06 -1.53
CA LEU A 142 6.61 5.08 -1.90
C LEU A 142 6.71 6.32 -0.99
N PHE A 143 6.86 6.12 0.32
CA PHE A 143 6.97 7.22 1.29
C PHE A 143 8.39 7.79 1.39
N ALA A 144 9.44 6.98 1.20
CA ALA A 144 10.82 7.45 1.25
C ALA A 144 11.20 8.32 0.04
N TYR A 145 10.55 8.11 -1.10
CA TYR A 145 10.76 8.85 -2.34
C TYR A 145 9.49 9.56 -2.79
N SER A 146 8.72 10.10 -1.84
CA SER A 146 7.49 10.81 -2.16
C SER A 146 7.76 12.18 -2.77
N GLU A 147 6.72 12.77 -3.39
CA GLU A 147 6.75 14.15 -3.92
C GLU A 147 7.04 15.18 -2.81
N PHE A 148 6.86 14.82 -1.53
CA PHE A 148 7.15 15.63 -0.35
C PHE A 148 8.53 15.35 0.27
N GLY A 149 9.39 14.56 -0.41
CA GLY A 149 10.64 14.03 0.14
C GLY A 149 10.43 12.77 0.96
N ASP A 150 11.39 12.45 1.83
CA ASP A 150 11.30 11.25 2.69
C ASP A 150 10.40 11.49 3.90
N ILE A 151 9.18 10.96 3.82
CA ILE A 151 8.20 10.93 4.92
C ILE A 151 8.04 9.53 5.52
N SER A 152 8.86 8.55 5.10
CA SER A 152 8.78 7.18 5.61
C SER A 152 9.03 7.08 7.11
N GLY A 153 9.79 8.03 7.67
CA GLY A 153 10.05 8.13 9.11
C GLY A 153 8.84 8.47 9.98
N LEU A 154 7.71 8.91 9.39
CA LEU A 154 6.46 9.10 10.12
C LEU A 154 5.85 7.77 10.58
N PHE A 155 6.13 6.67 9.87
CA PHE A 155 5.55 5.37 10.15
C PHE A 155 6.46 4.51 11.02
N SER A 156 5.89 3.95 12.07
CA SER A 156 6.56 2.97 12.94
C SER A 156 6.59 1.56 12.35
N GLY A 157 5.78 1.28 11.31
CA GLY A 157 5.78 0.00 10.62
C GLY A 157 4.83 -0.06 9.44
N PHE A 158 5.04 -1.12 8.63
CA PHE A 158 4.33 -1.36 7.39
C PHE A 158 3.80 -2.80 7.40
N PHE A 159 2.48 -2.97 7.54
CA PHE A 159 1.82 -4.27 7.45
C PHE A 159 1.49 -4.59 6.00
N ASP A 160 1.62 -5.86 5.63
CA ASP A 160 1.34 -6.35 4.30
C ASP A 160 0.57 -7.69 4.32
N ARG A 161 0.34 -8.29 3.15
CA ARG A 161 -0.42 -9.54 3.00
C ARG A 161 0.17 -10.73 3.75
N ARG A 162 1.41 -10.69 4.21
CA ARG A 162 2.00 -11.75 5.04
C ARG A 162 1.32 -11.84 6.40
N LEU A 163 0.73 -10.76 6.87
CA LEU A 163 -0.07 -10.75 8.09
C LEU A 163 -1.45 -11.42 7.89
N GLY A 164 -2.02 -11.30 6.69
CA GLY A 164 -3.32 -11.85 6.32
C GLY A 164 -4.01 -11.06 5.21
N ALA A 165 -5.25 -11.41 4.91
CA ALA A 165 -6.05 -10.68 3.93
C ALA A 165 -6.76 -9.49 4.60
N LYS A 166 -6.76 -8.32 3.95
CA LYS A 166 -7.36 -7.07 4.48
C LYS A 166 -8.88 -7.15 4.73
N LYS A 167 -9.58 -8.11 4.12
CA LYS A 167 -11.01 -8.37 4.33
C LYS A 167 -11.29 -9.47 5.37
N ASN A 168 -10.29 -9.83 6.18
CA ASN A 168 -10.42 -10.80 7.25
C ASN A 168 -10.19 -10.13 8.61
N ALA A 169 -11.15 -10.21 9.53
CA ALA A 169 -11.05 -9.66 10.88
C ALA A 169 -9.86 -10.21 11.69
N ASP A 170 -9.45 -11.46 11.45
CA ASP A 170 -8.29 -12.05 12.10
C ASP A 170 -7.00 -11.27 11.81
N SER A 171 -6.89 -10.63 10.63
CA SER A 171 -5.74 -9.81 10.27
C SER A 171 -5.63 -8.58 11.18
N TYR A 172 -6.73 -7.91 11.46
CA TYR A 172 -6.77 -6.73 12.35
C TYR A 172 -6.59 -7.13 13.82
N THR A 173 -7.11 -8.29 14.23
CA THR A 173 -6.80 -8.88 15.53
C THR A 173 -5.31 -9.17 15.69
N ALA A 174 -4.65 -9.67 14.63
CA ALA A 174 -3.21 -9.90 14.61
C ALA A 174 -2.43 -8.58 14.68
N ILE A 175 -2.89 -7.51 14.00
CA ILE A 175 -2.30 -6.17 14.13
C ILE A 175 -2.37 -5.70 15.58
N ALA A 176 -3.55 -5.68 16.20
CA ALA A 176 -3.73 -5.24 17.58
C ALA A 176 -2.83 -6.01 18.55
N ARG A 177 -2.73 -7.33 18.37
CA ARG A 177 -1.82 -8.18 19.16
C ARG A 177 -0.34 -7.83 18.93
N THR A 178 0.06 -7.57 17.69
CA THR A 178 1.44 -7.21 17.35
C THR A 178 1.84 -5.87 17.96
N LEU A 179 0.91 -4.93 18.01
CA LEU A 179 1.11 -3.62 18.62
C LEU A 179 1.01 -3.65 20.15
N GLY A 180 0.40 -4.69 20.72
CA GLY A 180 0.15 -4.79 22.16
C GLY A 180 -0.96 -3.86 22.65
N GLU A 181 -1.85 -3.43 21.74
CA GLU A 181 -2.88 -2.44 22.00
C GLU A 181 -4.29 -3.04 22.02
N ASN A 182 -5.22 -2.37 22.70
CA ASN A 182 -6.62 -2.70 22.61
C ASN A 182 -7.15 -2.35 21.21
N PRO A 183 -7.91 -3.23 20.55
CA PRO A 183 -8.50 -2.91 19.24
C PRO A 183 -9.24 -1.57 19.21
N GLY A 184 -10.01 -1.25 20.27
CA GLY A 184 -10.77 0.00 20.37
C GLY A 184 -9.94 1.28 20.47
N SER A 185 -8.63 1.19 20.76
CA SER A 185 -7.69 2.32 20.71
C SER A 185 -6.92 2.43 19.39
N LEU A 186 -7.26 1.59 18.41
CA LEU A 186 -6.71 1.60 17.06
C LEU A 186 -7.73 2.17 16.08
N LEU A 187 -7.30 3.08 15.22
CA LEU A 187 -8.11 3.61 14.11
C LEU A 187 -7.59 3.04 12.79
N PHE A 188 -8.48 2.44 11.99
CA PHE A 188 -8.17 2.05 10.61
C PHE A 188 -8.88 2.97 9.62
N ILE A 189 -8.14 3.54 8.67
CA ILE A 189 -8.64 4.44 7.63
C ILE A 189 -8.43 3.78 6.28
N SER A 190 -9.51 3.64 5.49
CA SER A 190 -9.48 3.02 4.16
C SER A 190 -10.61 3.57 3.29
N ASP A 191 -10.44 3.49 1.95
CA ASP A 191 -11.49 3.75 0.96
C ASP A 191 -12.38 2.51 0.70
N ASN A 192 -12.06 1.35 1.32
CA ASN A 192 -12.71 0.07 1.05
C ASN A 192 -13.59 -0.38 2.21
N GLY A 193 -14.92 -0.32 2.02
CA GLY A 193 -15.90 -0.70 3.05
C GLY A 193 -15.72 -2.12 3.57
N GLY A 194 -15.37 -3.11 2.71
CA GLY A 194 -15.17 -4.48 3.16
C GLY A 194 -13.92 -4.67 4.06
N GLU A 195 -12.94 -3.77 3.97
CA GLU A 195 -11.79 -3.74 4.85
C GLU A 195 -12.16 -3.08 6.20
N LEU A 196 -12.95 -2.00 6.13
CA LEU A 196 -13.50 -1.34 7.32
C LEU A 196 -14.44 -2.27 8.11
N ASP A 197 -15.31 -3.03 7.41
CA ASP A 197 -16.15 -4.06 8.02
C ASP A 197 -15.31 -5.08 8.81
N ALA A 198 -14.22 -5.59 8.21
CA ALA A 198 -13.32 -6.54 8.85
C ALA A 198 -12.58 -5.93 10.05
N ALA A 199 -12.13 -4.67 9.94
CA ALA A 199 -11.50 -3.95 11.03
C ALA A 199 -12.48 -3.70 12.19
N GLY A 200 -13.70 -3.26 11.88
CA GLY A 200 -14.77 -3.06 12.87
C GLY A 200 -15.17 -4.37 13.58
N GLN A 201 -15.26 -5.50 12.86
CA GLN A 201 -15.48 -6.81 13.45
C GLN A 201 -14.38 -7.23 14.43
N ALA A 202 -13.13 -6.81 14.18
CA ALA A 202 -12.03 -7.01 15.10
C ALA A 202 -12.02 -6.02 16.28
N GLY A 203 -12.96 -5.07 16.32
CA GLY A 203 -13.11 -4.07 17.37
C GLY A 203 -12.30 -2.79 17.18
N LEU A 204 -11.70 -2.56 16.01
CA LEU A 204 -11.03 -1.30 15.69
C LEU A 204 -12.06 -0.19 15.45
N GLN A 205 -11.66 1.04 15.72
CA GLN A 205 -12.34 2.21 15.21
C GLN A 205 -12.06 2.33 13.70
N THR A 206 -13.02 2.84 12.93
CA THR A 206 -12.93 2.88 11.47
C THR A 206 -13.34 4.24 10.92
N CYS A 207 -12.63 4.68 9.87
CA CYS A 207 -13.00 5.87 9.12
C CYS A 207 -12.93 5.56 7.62
N TRP A 208 -14.03 5.83 6.91
CA TRP A 208 -14.10 5.68 5.46
C TRP A 208 -13.65 6.97 4.79
N ILE A 209 -12.54 6.94 4.08
CA ILE A 209 -12.13 8.06 3.25
C ILE A 209 -12.72 7.89 1.84
N ALA A 210 -13.51 8.84 1.38
CA ALA A 210 -14.23 8.79 0.11
C ALA A 210 -13.68 9.85 -0.85
N ARG A 211 -12.58 9.52 -1.54
CA ARG A 211 -11.83 10.44 -2.42
C ARG A 211 -12.55 10.78 -3.72
N ASP A 212 -13.46 9.93 -4.17
CA ASP A 212 -14.22 10.10 -5.41
C ASP A 212 -15.71 9.91 -5.20
N ASP A 213 -16.51 10.30 -6.21
CA ASP A 213 -17.96 10.25 -6.15
C ASP A 213 -18.48 8.81 -5.97
N GLN A 214 -17.85 7.82 -6.61
CA GLN A 214 -18.26 6.42 -6.52
C GLN A 214 -18.05 5.85 -5.11
N THR A 215 -16.91 6.17 -4.49
CA THR A 215 -16.60 5.76 -3.11
C THR A 215 -17.53 6.46 -2.13
N ARG A 216 -17.85 7.75 -2.37
CA ARG A 216 -18.80 8.50 -1.56
C ARG A 216 -20.22 7.92 -1.61
N GLU A 217 -20.72 7.61 -2.81
CA GLU A 217 -22.04 6.98 -2.96
C GLU A 217 -22.13 5.63 -2.21
N LYS A 218 -21.04 4.83 -2.25
CA LYS A 218 -20.98 3.56 -1.52
C LYS A 218 -20.99 3.78 -0.01
N ALA A 219 -20.22 4.73 0.50
CA ALA A 219 -20.15 5.05 1.92
C ALA A 219 -21.50 5.56 2.45
N GLU A 220 -22.17 6.46 1.70
CA GLU A 220 -23.49 6.97 2.01
C GLU A 220 -24.58 5.88 2.00
N ALA A 221 -24.47 4.91 1.07
CA ALA A 221 -25.44 3.82 0.99
C ALA A 221 -25.30 2.80 2.14
N GLN A 222 -24.09 2.53 2.60
CA GLN A 222 -23.85 1.55 3.65
C GLN A 222 -24.06 2.11 5.05
N GLN A 223 -23.72 3.37 5.30
CA GLN A 223 -23.86 4.07 6.61
C GLN A 223 -23.27 3.29 7.81
N ALA A 224 -22.39 2.34 7.55
CA ALA A 224 -21.84 1.44 8.58
C ALA A 224 -20.61 2.07 9.28
N HIS A 225 -19.97 3.05 8.64
CA HIS A 225 -18.76 3.70 9.12
C HIS A 225 -18.88 5.21 8.99
N GLN A 226 -18.17 5.92 9.85
CA GLN A 226 -18.04 7.36 9.67
C GLN A 226 -17.25 7.63 8.38
N SER A 227 -17.72 8.56 7.55
CA SER A 227 -17.07 8.86 6.28
C SER A 227 -16.67 10.32 6.18
N VAL A 228 -15.52 10.56 5.56
CA VAL A 228 -14.95 11.87 5.27
C VAL A 228 -14.47 11.90 3.81
N VAL A 229 -14.32 13.08 3.23
CA VAL A 229 -13.76 13.23 1.87
C VAL A 229 -12.29 13.65 1.89
N SER A 230 -11.80 14.10 3.04
CA SER A 230 -10.42 14.55 3.24
C SER A 230 -9.92 14.18 4.63
N PHE A 231 -8.62 13.90 4.75
CA PHE A 231 -7.96 13.72 6.03
C PHE A 231 -8.07 14.94 6.95
N SER A 232 -8.22 16.14 6.37
CA SER A 232 -8.42 17.39 7.14
C SER A 232 -9.73 17.45 7.92
N GLU A 233 -10.68 16.54 7.64
CA GLU A 233 -11.95 16.44 8.36
C GLU A 233 -11.88 15.47 9.56
N ILE A 234 -10.74 14.77 9.74
CA ILE A 234 -10.55 13.81 10.83
C ILE A 234 -9.98 14.55 12.05
N GLU A 235 -10.83 14.81 13.02
CA GLU A 235 -10.43 15.36 14.32
C GLU A 235 -10.32 14.21 15.33
N LEU A 236 -9.13 13.98 15.87
CA LEU A 236 -8.88 13.00 16.93
C LEU A 236 -8.84 13.73 18.27
N LEU A 237 -9.54 13.19 19.26
CA LEU A 237 -9.55 13.71 20.64
C LEU A 237 -8.43 13.11 21.46
#